data_ee7c64b9a0185381c5b28c01b7bd7857
#
_entry.id   ee7c64b9a0185381c5b28c01b7bd7857
#
_cell.length_a   1.000
_cell.length_b   1.000
_cell.length_c   1.000
_cell.angle_alpha   90.00
_cell.angle_beta   90.00
_cell.angle_gamma   90.00
#
_symmetry.space_group_name_H-M   'P 1'
#
loop_
_entity.id
_entity.type
_entity.pdbx_description
1 polymer ?
#
loop_
_entity_poly.entity_id
_entity_poly.type
_entity_poly.pdbx_seq_one_letter_code
_entity_poly.pdbx_strand_id
1 'polypeptide(L)'
;MAAPNLNLTNLYAIIDNNNFQQTGSNKEIMNTNSLSQKWASFGWETIEVDGHDIKKLYKVFEESNKSSKPKAIIAKTIKGKGFSFSENNNDWHHAVLSKTLYEQAKIELSKL
;
A
#
# COMPACT_ATOMS: atom_id res chain seq x y z
N MET A 1 -4.60 -10.42 15.51
CA MET A 1 -5.44 -10.98 16.60
C MET A 1 -5.29 -10.18 17.91
N ALA A 2 -4.08 -9.91 18.39
CA ALA A 2 -3.87 -9.25 19.70
C ALA A 2 -4.51 -7.84 19.78
N ALA A 3 -4.30 -6.99 18.79
CA ALA A 3 -4.76 -5.58 18.86
C ALA A 3 -6.27 -5.41 19.08
N PRO A 4 -7.17 -6.13 18.37
CA PRO A 4 -8.61 -6.07 18.69
C PRO A 4 -8.94 -6.62 20.07
N ASN A 5 -8.28 -7.70 20.47
CA ASN A 5 -8.51 -8.30 21.80
C ASN A 5 -8.07 -7.37 22.93
N LEU A 6 -7.05 -6.55 22.71
CA LEU A 6 -6.57 -5.53 23.66
C LEU A 6 -7.28 -4.18 23.50
N ASN A 7 -8.31 -4.10 22.63
CA ASN A 7 -9.06 -2.88 22.35
C ASN A 7 -8.21 -1.67 21.97
N LEU A 8 -7.19 -1.90 21.14
CA LEU A 8 -6.29 -0.82 20.68
C LEU A 8 -6.97 0.03 19.59
N THR A 9 -7.96 0.82 20.00
CA THR A 9 -8.83 1.59 19.09
C THR A 9 -8.14 2.68 18.31
N ASN A 10 -6.99 3.13 18.78
CA ASN A 10 -6.14 4.16 18.16
C ASN A 10 -4.99 3.59 17.29
N LEU A 11 -4.96 2.25 17.07
CA LEU A 11 -3.94 1.62 16.24
C LEU A 11 -4.38 1.57 14.78
N TYR A 12 -3.48 1.98 13.90
CA TYR A 12 -3.61 1.89 12.46
C TYR A 12 -2.52 0.97 11.89
N ALA A 13 -2.92 0.00 11.08
CA ALA A 13 -2.02 -0.78 10.24
C ALA A 13 -2.25 -0.38 8.78
N ILE A 14 -1.22 0.08 8.10
CA ILE A 14 -1.29 0.45 6.69
C ILE A 14 -0.60 -0.64 5.88
N ILE A 15 -1.33 -1.24 4.95
CA ILE A 15 -0.83 -2.26 4.05
C ILE A 15 -0.64 -1.65 2.67
N ASP A 16 0.61 -1.49 2.24
CA ASP A 16 0.95 -1.14 0.87
C ASP A 16 0.67 -2.33 -0.05
N ASN A 17 -0.50 -2.32 -0.67
CA ASN A 17 -0.97 -3.40 -1.54
C ASN A 17 -0.64 -3.10 -3.01
N ASN A 18 0.63 -3.21 -3.36
CA ASN A 18 1.17 -2.94 -4.69
C ASN A 18 1.25 -4.19 -5.60
N ASN A 19 0.69 -5.33 -5.16
CA ASN A 19 0.68 -6.62 -5.87
C ASN A 19 2.04 -7.32 -6.00
N PHE A 20 3.10 -6.81 -5.39
CA PHE A 20 4.42 -7.41 -5.45
C PHE A 20 4.99 -7.74 -4.08
N GLN A 21 5.85 -8.75 -4.06
CA GLN A 21 6.75 -9.11 -2.97
C GLN A 21 8.19 -9.04 -3.48
N GLN A 22 9.15 -9.28 -2.59
CA GLN A 22 10.57 -9.16 -2.88
C GLN A 22 11.01 -9.85 -4.19
N THR A 23 10.53 -11.06 -4.44
CA THR A 23 10.99 -11.93 -5.54
C THR A 23 10.01 -12.10 -6.69
N GLY A 24 8.82 -11.49 -6.61
CA GLY A 24 7.80 -11.62 -7.67
C GLY A 24 6.43 -11.08 -7.29
N SER A 25 5.44 -11.42 -8.08
CA SER A 25 4.06 -11.01 -7.80
C SER A 25 3.47 -11.75 -6.60
N ASN A 26 2.57 -11.09 -5.86
CA ASN A 26 1.83 -11.73 -4.76
C ASN A 26 1.09 -12.99 -5.22
N LYS A 27 0.59 -13.00 -6.46
CA LYS A 27 -0.15 -14.13 -7.01
C LYS A 27 0.72 -15.39 -7.16
N GLU A 28 1.99 -15.21 -7.50
CA GLU A 28 2.94 -16.31 -7.72
C GLU A 28 3.61 -16.78 -6.44
N ILE A 29 3.97 -15.84 -5.55
CA ILE A 29 4.74 -16.14 -4.34
C ILE A 29 3.81 -16.59 -3.20
N MET A 30 2.85 -15.77 -2.84
CA MET A 30 1.87 -16.05 -1.81
C MET A 30 0.61 -15.24 -2.05
N ASN A 31 -0.44 -15.89 -2.50
CA ASN A 31 -1.69 -15.23 -2.79
C ASN A 31 -2.31 -14.61 -1.54
N THR A 32 -2.31 -13.27 -1.49
CA THR A 32 -2.87 -12.50 -0.39
C THR A 32 -4.33 -12.10 -0.63
N ASN A 33 -5.03 -12.71 -1.60
CA ASN A 33 -6.42 -12.39 -1.93
C ASN A 33 -7.29 -12.15 -0.69
N SER A 34 -8.21 -11.19 -0.82
CA SER A 34 -9.14 -10.82 0.25
C SER A 34 -8.45 -10.37 1.55
N LEU A 35 -7.42 -9.51 1.44
CA LEU A 35 -6.76 -8.92 2.62
C LEU A 35 -7.78 -8.30 3.58
N SER A 36 -8.77 -7.54 3.06
CA SER A 36 -9.81 -6.93 3.89
C SER A 36 -10.58 -7.98 4.71
N GLN A 37 -10.96 -9.10 4.08
CA GLN A 37 -11.67 -10.16 4.80
C GLN A 37 -10.78 -10.83 5.86
N LYS A 38 -9.49 -11.05 5.56
CA LYS A 38 -8.54 -11.64 6.51
C LYS A 38 -8.35 -10.74 7.73
N TRP A 39 -8.14 -9.45 7.53
CA TRP A 39 -8.02 -8.50 8.64
C TRP A 39 -9.33 -8.37 9.43
N ALA A 40 -10.48 -8.31 8.74
CA ALA A 40 -11.79 -8.26 9.37
C ALA A 40 -12.08 -9.48 10.23
N SER A 41 -11.69 -10.68 9.78
CA SER A 41 -11.88 -11.93 10.55
C SER A 41 -11.10 -11.95 11.87
N PHE A 42 -10.03 -11.16 11.97
CA PHE A 42 -9.28 -10.95 13.20
C PHE A 42 -9.80 -9.78 14.05
N GLY A 43 -10.95 -9.20 13.70
CA GLY A 43 -11.60 -8.15 14.49
C GLY A 43 -11.18 -6.72 14.16
N TRP A 44 -10.41 -6.50 13.09
CA TRP A 44 -10.05 -5.17 12.62
C TRP A 44 -11.17 -4.53 11.79
N GLU A 45 -11.32 -3.23 11.88
CA GLU A 45 -12.02 -2.46 10.85
C GLU A 45 -11.13 -2.33 9.62
N THR A 46 -11.64 -2.69 8.46
CA THR A 46 -10.86 -2.70 7.22
C THR A 46 -11.37 -1.66 6.23
N ILE A 47 -10.45 -0.91 5.66
CA ILE A 47 -10.73 0.17 4.72
C ILE A 47 -9.82 -0.02 3.51
N GLU A 48 -10.42 -0.15 2.32
CA GLU A 48 -9.66 -0.16 1.06
C GLU A 48 -9.66 1.24 0.45
N VAL A 49 -8.51 1.73 0.05
CA VAL A 49 -8.34 3.07 -0.49
C VAL A 49 -7.31 3.10 -1.61
N ASP A 50 -7.46 4.02 -2.55
CA ASP A 50 -6.41 4.35 -3.51
C ASP A 50 -5.24 5.03 -2.77
N GLY A 51 -4.10 4.33 -2.68
CA GLY A 51 -2.92 4.80 -1.95
C GLY A 51 -2.18 5.96 -2.63
N HIS A 52 -2.56 6.32 -3.86
CA HIS A 52 -2.01 7.49 -4.56
C HIS A 52 -2.93 8.73 -4.47
N ASP A 53 -4.12 8.59 -3.92
CA ASP A 53 -5.06 9.71 -3.71
C ASP A 53 -4.94 10.25 -2.29
N ILE A 54 -4.15 11.31 -2.12
CA ILE A 54 -3.91 11.95 -0.81
C ILE A 54 -5.20 12.43 -0.16
N LYS A 55 -6.17 12.92 -0.95
CA LYS A 55 -7.45 13.40 -0.42
C LYS A 55 -8.29 12.27 0.14
N LYS A 56 -8.31 11.12 -0.53
CA LYS A 56 -8.99 9.91 -0.02
C LYS A 56 -8.31 9.36 1.22
N LEU A 57 -6.96 9.31 1.24
CA LEU A 57 -6.21 8.89 2.41
C LEU A 57 -6.52 9.79 3.62
N TYR A 58 -6.51 11.11 3.43
CA TYR A 58 -6.85 12.06 4.48
C TYR A 58 -8.24 11.80 5.06
N LYS A 59 -9.27 11.62 4.20
CA LYS A 59 -10.64 11.29 4.63
C LYS A 59 -10.70 9.99 5.45
N VAL A 60 -9.99 8.97 5.02
CA VAL A 60 -9.94 7.69 5.74
C VAL A 60 -9.46 7.90 7.17
N PHE A 61 -8.42 8.69 7.38
CA PHE A 61 -7.91 8.98 8.73
C PHE A 61 -8.89 9.83 9.57
N GLU A 62 -9.56 10.80 8.96
CA GLU A 62 -10.57 11.62 9.67
C GLU A 62 -11.78 10.78 10.10
N GLU A 63 -12.33 9.99 9.19
CA GLU A 63 -13.57 9.24 9.41
C GLU A 63 -13.36 8.04 10.35
N SER A 64 -12.23 7.38 10.26
CA SER A 64 -11.91 6.20 11.05
C SER A 64 -11.69 6.47 12.54
N ASN A 65 -11.49 7.71 12.95
CA ASN A 65 -11.32 8.09 14.36
C ASN A 65 -12.55 7.79 15.23
N LYS A 66 -13.72 7.53 14.61
CA LYS A 66 -14.97 7.26 15.31
C LYS A 66 -15.18 5.78 15.64
N SER A 67 -14.36 4.90 15.14
CA SER A 67 -14.48 3.46 15.35
C SER A 67 -13.90 3.01 16.68
N SER A 68 -14.52 2.00 17.28
CA SER A 68 -14.06 1.33 18.50
C SER A 68 -13.10 0.14 18.21
N LYS A 69 -12.62 0.00 16.99
CA LYS A 69 -11.72 -1.08 16.57
C LYS A 69 -10.38 -0.54 16.05
N PRO A 70 -9.30 -1.30 16.13
CA PRO A 70 -8.10 -1.00 15.37
C PRO A 70 -8.40 -1.05 13.86
N LYS A 71 -7.72 -0.24 13.06
CA LYS A 71 -8.00 -0.03 11.62
C LYS A 71 -6.89 -0.63 10.78
N ALA A 72 -7.28 -1.40 9.76
CA ALA A 72 -6.39 -1.89 8.73
C ALA A 72 -6.72 -1.18 7.40
N ILE A 73 -5.84 -0.29 6.99
CA ILE A 73 -5.98 0.48 5.75
C ILE A 73 -5.23 -0.27 4.65
N ILE A 74 -5.96 -0.78 3.67
CA ILE A 74 -5.39 -1.46 2.51
C ILE A 74 -5.25 -0.43 1.40
N ALA A 75 -4.06 0.15 1.31
CA ALA A 75 -3.73 1.15 0.31
C ALA A 75 -3.38 0.44 -1.01
N LYS A 76 -4.25 0.55 -2.00
CA LYS A 76 -3.98 0.05 -3.35
C LYS A 76 -3.01 1.00 -4.04
N THR A 77 -1.83 0.51 -4.34
CA THR A 77 -0.76 1.29 -4.96
C THR A 77 -0.22 0.63 -6.21
N ILE A 78 0.57 1.37 -6.95
CA ILE A 78 1.36 0.90 -8.09
C ILE A 78 2.81 0.94 -7.67
N LYS A 79 3.48 -0.22 -7.65
CA LYS A 79 4.94 -0.28 -7.37
C LYS A 79 5.68 0.61 -8.37
N GLY A 80 6.57 1.48 -7.87
CA GLY A 80 7.37 2.37 -8.70
C GLY A 80 6.59 3.51 -9.36
N LYS A 81 5.40 3.88 -8.85
CA LYS A 81 4.56 4.96 -9.39
C LYS A 81 5.33 6.25 -9.61
N GLY A 82 5.16 6.83 -10.79
CA GLY A 82 5.75 8.10 -11.19
C GLY A 82 6.89 7.99 -12.21
N PHE A 83 7.44 6.78 -12.40
CA PHE A 83 8.50 6.56 -13.39
C PHE A 83 8.15 5.39 -14.31
N SER A 84 8.06 5.64 -15.61
CA SER A 84 7.61 4.68 -16.61
C SER A 84 8.41 3.38 -16.62
N PHE A 85 9.70 3.44 -16.31
CA PHE A 85 10.60 2.28 -16.28
C PHE A 85 10.46 1.43 -15.00
N SER A 86 9.86 1.97 -13.94
CA SER A 86 9.73 1.29 -12.64
C SER A 86 8.30 0.86 -12.30
N GLU A 87 7.28 1.45 -12.93
CA GLU A 87 5.88 1.10 -12.66
C GLU A 87 5.60 -0.37 -12.96
N ASN A 88 5.01 -1.07 -11.97
CA ASN A 88 4.69 -2.51 -12.04
C ASN A 88 5.89 -3.42 -12.41
N ASN A 89 7.10 -2.97 -12.13
CA ASN A 89 8.31 -3.71 -12.43
C ASN A 89 9.02 -4.15 -11.15
N ASN A 90 9.09 -5.48 -10.92
CA ASN A 90 9.67 -6.04 -9.71
C ASN A 90 11.21 -5.95 -9.65
N ASP A 91 11.89 -5.80 -10.79
CA ASP A 91 13.35 -5.63 -10.85
C ASP A 91 13.81 -4.40 -10.07
N TRP A 92 12.91 -3.41 -9.92
CA TRP A 92 13.14 -2.19 -9.13
C TRP A 92 13.01 -2.38 -7.61
N HIS A 93 12.90 -3.62 -7.14
CA HIS A 93 12.99 -3.88 -5.70
C HIS A 93 14.41 -3.63 -5.15
N HIS A 94 15.44 -3.91 -5.97
CA HIS A 94 16.87 -3.75 -5.63
C HIS A 94 17.70 -3.18 -6.78
N ALA A 95 17.15 -2.30 -7.62
CA ALA A 95 17.87 -1.74 -8.73
C ALA A 95 18.57 -0.41 -8.38
N VAL A 96 19.69 -0.15 -9.05
CA VAL A 96 20.40 1.13 -8.99
C VAL A 96 20.20 1.86 -10.31
N LEU A 97 19.90 3.16 -10.24
CA LEU A 97 19.73 3.99 -11.43
C LEU A 97 21.04 4.12 -12.22
N SER A 98 20.99 3.78 -13.51
CA SER A 98 22.04 4.19 -14.46
C SER A 98 21.93 5.70 -14.72
N LYS A 99 23.02 6.30 -15.26
CA LYS A 99 23.00 7.72 -15.63
C LYS A 99 21.86 8.04 -16.62
N THR A 100 21.62 7.17 -17.58
CA THR A 100 20.55 7.32 -18.59
C THR A 100 19.17 7.34 -17.92
N LEU A 101 18.89 6.37 -17.02
CA LEU A 101 17.62 6.31 -16.31
C LEU A 101 17.44 7.46 -15.33
N TYR A 102 18.51 7.96 -14.74
CA TYR A 102 18.46 9.16 -13.92
C TYR A 102 18.02 10.40 -14.72
N GLU A 103 18.58 10.61 -15.90
CA GLU A 103 18.16 11.72 -16.76
C GLU A 103 16.71 11.55 -17.24
N GLN A 104 16.31 10.33 -17.58
CA GLN A 104 14.90 10.04 -17.88
C GLN A 104 13.98 10.36 -16.69
N ALA A 105 14.33 9.93 -15.48
CA ALA A 105 13.56 10.21 -14.26
C ALA A 105 13.39 11.72 -14.03
N LYS A 106 14.42 12.52 -14.26
CA LYS A 106 14.34 13.99 -14.16
C LYS A 106 13.32 14.58 -15.14
N ILE A 107 13.33 14.09 -16.38
CA ILE A 107 12.38 14.54 -17.41
C ILE A 107 10.95 14.15 -17.04
N GLU A 108 10.73 12.93 -16.55
CA GLU A 108 9.41 12.46 -16.14
C GLU A 108 8.89 13.25 -14.93
N LEU A 109 9.73 13.49 -13.93
CA LEU A 109 9.39 14.26 -12.74
C LEU A 109 9.02 15.71 -13.05
N SER A 110 9.64 16.31 -14.08
CA SER A 110 9.32 17.68 -14.48
C SER A 110 7.95 17.86 -15.15
N LYS A 111 7.25 16.75 -15.43
CA LYS A 111 5.92 16.74 -16.08
C LYS A 111 4.78 16.46 -15.07
N LEU A 112 5.11 16.15 -13.82
CA LEU A 112 4.17 15.93 -12.73
C LEU A 112 3.80 17.26 -12.04
#